data_5f4e1483330d2abbc00d4299eac0430e
#
_entry.id   5f4e1483330d2abbc00d4299eac0430e
#
_cell.length_a   1.000
_cell.length_b   1.000
_cell.length_c   1.000
_cell.angle_alpha   90.00
_cell.angle_beta   90.00
_cell.angle_gamma   90.00
#
_symmetry.space_group_name_H-M   'P 1'
#
loop_
_entity.id
_entity.type
_entity.pdbx_description
1 polymer ?
#
loop_
_entity_poly.entity_id
_entity_poly.type
_entity_poly.pdbx_seq_one_letter_code
_entity_poly.pdbx_strand_id
1 'polypeptide(L)'
;MRTVVPTQPTGPLPDAWRACVGTGRMNLALRADYRDSLAQVQRDIGFRHIRGHGLLSDDMGLLRTDEVDGRTHTRYSFTYVDQVHDFFLDVGIRPFIELGFMPSQLASGDQTVFWWKGNVTPPRDHGEWVALVQALLRHQIDRYGIDEVRRWPIEVWNEPNLAGFWKDADQPAYFRLFEETARAIKDVDAELQVGGPAICGGSDDEWWAPFSDFVTSRDVPIDFVTRHAYSSGPVQQIPFGTYQTQMPPQDLLEQFDAPRRYLAGTRLAGLPVHITEFNTSYRPDNPVHDTAYNAAFLAPVLAGGGDVVDSFSYWTFCDVFEEANVPTSFFHGGFGMLTHRQVAKPTYHLYAFMARMGRDVLARGEDHLVCADPDGRVTVLAWQPVGGTDGGDADGHRVELSLPVRGDAAFVLRERVNEHDGNAFAAWRELGRPMSPTSRELDLLRACARPAVQHDVLRAADGRVDLDLDLGRHEVTFVEITPVTPTHHEGLDDRRILGAQDDRLVARHERGRA
;
A
#
# COMPACT_ATOMS: atom_id res chain seq x y z
N MET A 1 -21.44 0.56 24.97
CA MET A 1 -21.89 1.94 25.34
C MET A 1 -21.71 2.81 24.10
N ARG A 2 -22.76 3.56 23.70
CA ARG A 2 -22.72 4.35 22.46
C ARG A 2 -21.70 5.51 22.57
N THR A 3 -20.78 5.57 21.63
CA THR A 3 -19.77 6.63 21.54
C THR A 3 -20.40 7.89 20.92
N VAL A 4 -20.39 8.99 21.68
CA VAL A 4 -20.84 10.30 21.17
C VAL A 4 -19.68 10.97 20.44
N VAL A 5 -19.76 11.03 19.11
CA VAL A 5 -18.71 11.61 18.26
C VAL A 5 -18.75 13.14 18.36
N PRO A 6 -17.60 13.80 18.60
CA PRO A 6 -17.54 15.27 18.65
C PRO A 6 -18.00 15.94 17.35
N THR A 7 -18.48 17.18 17.45
CA THR A 7 -18.84 18.01 16.29
C THR A 7 -17.65 18.79 15.72
N GLN A 8 -16.60 18.95 16.52
CA GLN A 8 -15.39 19.68 16.13
C GLN A 8 -14.29 18.68 15.73
N PRO A 9 -13.65 18.89 14.58
CA PRO A 9 -12.52 18.07 14.17
C PRO A 9 -11.33 18.19 15.11
N THR A 10 -10.58 17.10 15.26
CA THR A 10 -9.29 17.07 15.97
C THR A 10 -8.13 17.48 15.07
N GLY A 11 -8.29 17.38 13.76
CA GLY A 11 -7.29 17.72 12.74
C GLY A 11 -7.60 17.06 11.41
N PRO A 12 -6.78 17.31 10.37
CA PRO A 12 -6.93 16.63 9.08
C PRO A 12 -6.59 15.15 9.21
N LEU A 13 -7.22 14.32 8.38
CA LEU A 13 -6.84 12.90 8.25
C LEU A 13 -5.47 12.83 7.57
N PRO A 14 -4.44 12.25 8.24
CA PRO A 14 -3.15 12.04 7.60
C PRO A 14 -3.28 11.13 6.38
N ASP A 15 -2.63 11.48 5.28
CA ASP A 15 -2.70 10.73 4.02
C ASP A 15 -1.40 9.98 3.67
N ALA A 16 -0.55 9.71 4.69
CA ALA A 16 0.69 8.94 4.58
C ALA A 16 0.48 7.55 3.96
N TRP A 17 -0.67 6.92 4.20
CA TRP A 17 -1.07 5.63 3.63
C TRP A 17 -1.20 5.65 2.10
N ARG A 18 -1.40 6.82 1.50
CA ARG A 18 -1.57 7.05 0.06
C ARG A 18 -0.32 7.67 -0.58
N ALA A 19 0.70 7.97 0.21
CA ALA A 19 1.90 8.65 -0.27
C ALA A 19 2.70 7.77 -1.24
N CYS A 20 2.76 6.45 -1.01
CA CYS A 20 3.45 5.51 -1.87
C CYS A 20 2.75 4.15 -1.89
N VAL A 21 2.94 3.38 -2.96
CA VAL A 21 2.55 1.97 -3.07
C VAL A 21 3.70 1.16 -3.65
N GLY A 22 3.83 -0.08 -3.21
CA GLY A 22 4.83 -1.01 -3.70
C GLY A 22 4.41 -1.72 -5.00
N THR A 23 5.41 -2.10 -5.77
CA THR A 23 5.28 -3.00 -6.92
C THR A 23 6.48 -3.95 -6.97
N GLY A 24 6.38 -5.01 -7.77
CA GLY A 24 7.50 -5.88 -8.05
C GLY A 24 8.56 -5.23 -8.94
N ARG A 25 9.22 -6.03 -9.79
CA ARG A 25 10.27 -5.50 -10.67
C ARG A 25 9.72 -4.56 -11.74
N MET A 26 10.47 -3.53 -12.07
CA MET A 26 10.06 -2.46 -12.99
C MET A 26 9.78 -2.95 -14.41
N ASN A 27 10.45 -4.01 -14.89
CA ASN A 27 10.19 -4.61 -16.20
C ASN A 27 8.72 -5.04 -16.39
N LEU A 28 8.02 -5.44 -15.31
CA LEU A 28 6.60 -5.80 -15.38
C LEU A 28 5.70 -4.64 -15.79
N ALA A 29 6.11 -3.40 -15.56
CA ALA A 29 5.36 -2.22 -15.97
C ALA A 29 5.32 -1.99 -17.50
N LEU A 30 6.05 -2.79 -18.27
CA LEU A 30 5.95 -2.86 -19.73
C LEU A 30 4.75 -3.72 -20.18
N ARG A 31 4.17 -4.54 -19.29
CA ARG A 31 3.06 -5.46 -19.61
C ARG A 31 1.70 -4.75 -19.54
N ALA A 32 0.79 -5.14 -20.42
CA ALA A 32 -0.56 -4.58 -20.48
C ALA A 32 -1.37 -4.87 -19.20
N ASP A 33 -1.31 -6.11 -18.68
CA ASP A 33 -2.04 -6.52 -17.48
C ASP A 33 -1.59 -5.76 -16.20
N TYR A 34 -0.31 -5.42 -16.10
CA TYR A 34 0.21 -4.55 -15.05
C TYR A 34 -0.37 -3.13 -15.19
N ARG A 35 -0.32 -2.58 -16.41
CA ARG A 35 -0.80 -1.23 -16.70
C ARG A 35 -2.28 -1.07 -16.45
N ASP A 36 -3.09 -2.05 -16.86
CA ASP A 36 -4.53 -2.10 -16.58
C ASP A 36 -4.81 -2.12 -15.08
N SER A 37 -4.03 -2.91 -14.32
CA SER A 37 -4.15 -3.01 -12.86
C SER A 37 -3.81 -1.68 -12.17
N LEU A 38 -2.70 -1.02 -12.58
CA LEU A 38 -2.30 0.25 -11.98
C LEU A 38 -3.28 1.38 -12.32
N ALA A 39 -3.78 1.42 -13.57
CA ALA A 39 -4.80 2.39 -13.97
C ALA A 39 -6.09 2.24 -13.15
N GLN A 40 -6.51 1.00 -12.82
CA GLN A 40 -7.63 0.75 -11.93
C GLN A 40 -7.37 1.27 -10.52
N VAL A 41 -6.21 0.94 -9.94
CA VAL A 41 -5.81 1.39 -8.59
C VAL A 41 -5.73 2.91 -8.51
N GLN A 42 -5.15 3.56 -9.51
CA GLN A 42 -5.03 5.03 -9.54
C GLN A 42 -6.39 5.72 -9.66
N ARG A 43 -7.32 5.21 -10.44
CA ARG A 43 -8.67 5.75 -10.54
C ARG A 43 -9.43 5.69 -9.22
N ASP A 44 -9.31 4.58 -8.47
CA ASP A 44 -10.16 4.30 -7.32
C ASP A 44 -9.50 4.67 -5.98
N ILE A 45 -8.15 4.73 -5.91
CA ILE A 45 -7.38 5.01 -4.70
C ILE A 45 -6.51 6.27 -4.84
N GLY A 46 -5.70 6.36 -5.91
CA GLY A 46 -4.91 7.54 -6.25
C GLY A 46 -3.65 7.71 -5.40
N PHE A 47 -2.72 6.74 -5.43
CA PHE A 47 -1.41 6.86 -4.81
C PHE A 47 -0.56 7.96 -5.46
N ARG A 48 0.37 8.57 -4.69
CA ARG A 48 1.24 9.65 -5.20
C ARG A 48 2.54 9.13 -5.80
N HIS A 49 3.11 8.07 -5.21
CA HIS A 49 4.35 7.46 -5.66
C HIS A 49 4.22 5.95 -5.77
N ILE A 50 5.11 5.36 -6.57
CA ILE A 50 5.23 3.91 -6.72
C ILE A 50 6.70 3.51 -6.64
N ARG A 51 7.00 2.52 -5.80
CA ARG A 51 8.35 2.00 -5.55
C ARG A 51 8.41 0.53 -5.94
N GLY A 52 9.47 0.12 -6.62
CA GLY A 52 9.68 -1.27 -6.97
C GLY A 52 11.12 -1.58 -7.38
N HIS A 53 11.41 -2.87 -7.46
CA HIS A 53 12.75 -3.41 -7.66
C HIS A 53 13.25 -3.33 -9.10
N GLY A 54 14.57 -3.37 -9.23
CA GLY A 54 15.21 -3.76 -10.47
C GLY A 54 15.14 -2.75 -11.61
N LEU A 55 15.04 -1.46 -11.32
CA LEU A 55 15.12 -0.41 -12.34
C LEU A 55 16.42 -0.48 -13.14
N LEU A 56 17.53 -0.87 -12.50
CA LEU A 56 18.86 -0.97 -13.12
C LEU A 56 19.21 -2.39 -13.57
N SER A 57 18.33 -3.38 -13.37
CA SER A 57 18.57 -4.76 -13.75
C SER A 57 18.71 -4.94 -15.27
N ASP A 58 19.36 -6.01 -15.68
CA ASP A 58 19.70 -6.28 -17.08
C ASP A 58 18.50 -6.30 -18.02
N ASP A 59 17.34 -6.75 -17.56
CA ASP A 59 16.11 -6.81 -18.35
C ASP A 59 15.45 -5.44 -18.60
N MET A 60 15.93 -4.38 -17.94
CA MET A 60 15.60 -2.99 -18.27
C MET A 60 16.52 -2.41 -19.37
N GLY A 61 17.63 -3.08 -19.65
CA GLY A 61 18.52 -2.78 -20.77
C GLY A 61 19.23 -1.44 -20.72
N LEU A 62 19.41 -0.86 -19.50
CA LEU A 62 19.99 0.47 -19.34
C LEU A 62 21.45 0.54 -19.77
N LEU A 63 22.19 -0.53 -19.51
CA LEU A 63 23.65 -0.56 -19.70
C LEU A 63 24.02 -1.57 -20.77
N ARG A 64 24.83 -1.15 -21.71
CA ARG A 64 25.49 -2.02 -22.69
C ARG A 64 26.96 -1.68 -22.83
N THR A 65 27.81 -2.69 -22.82
CA THR A 65 29.24 -2.57 -23.12
C THR A 65 29.55 -3.35 -24.39
N ASP A 66 30.24 -2.70 -25.34
CA ASP A 66 30.69 -3.31 -26.57
C ASP A 66 32.23 -3.18 -26.67
N GLU A 67 32.91 -4.22 -27.12
CA GLU A 67 34.31 -4.17 -27.44
C GLU A 67 34.47 -3.76 -28.93
N VAL A 68 35.05 -2.58 -29.18
CA VAL A 68 35.34 -2.09 -30.53
C VAL A 68 36.79 -1.69 -30.60
N ASP A 69 37.54 -2.30 -31.53
CA ASP A 69 38.98 -2.08 -31.71
C ASP A 69 39.81 -2.23 -30.42
N GLY A 70 39.47 -3.23 -29.60
CA GLY A 70 40.14 -3.52 -28.31
C GLY A 70 39.89 -2.48 -27.22
N ARG A 71 38.84 -1.69 -27.35
CA ARG A 71 38.39 -0.73 -26.33
C ARG A 71 36.95 -1.02 -25.92
N THR A 72 36.68 -0.98 -24.62
CA THR A 72 35.36 -1.09 -24.07
C THR A 72 34.60 0.23 -24.26
N HIS A 73 33.43 0.20 -24.90
CA HIS A 73 32.51 1.32 -25.07
C HIS A 73 31.27 1.06 -24.26
N THR A 74 30.99 1.93 -23.26
CA THR A 74 29.78 1.91 -22.47
C THR A 74 28.71 2.78 -23.14
N ARG A 75 27.50 2.23 -23.34
CA ARG A 75 26.33 2.92 -23.84
C ARG A 75 25.17 2.76 -22.90
N TYR A 76 24.41 3.84 -22.73
CA TYR A 76 23.17 3.82 -21.96
C TYR A 76 21.96 3.81 -22.88
N SER A 77 20.91 3.08 -22.51
CA SER A 77 19.62 3.05 -23.19
C SER A 77 18.51 3.23 -22.16
N PHE A 78 17.75 4.30 -22.26
CA PHE A 78 16.66 4.59 -21.33
C PHE A 78 15.28 4.21 -21.87
N THR A 79 15.22 3.49 -23.02
CA THR A 79 13.96 3.17 -23.71
C THR A 79 12.90 2.53 -22.81
N TYR A 80 13.28 1.55 -21.98
CA TYR A 80 12.31 0.89 -21.09
C TYR A 80 12.01 1.71 -19.85
N VAL A 81 13.01 2.41 -19.30
CA VAL A 81 12.79 3.35 -18.19
C VAL A 81 11.80 4.45 -18.60
N ASP A 82 11.99 5.02 -19.79
CA ASP A 82 11.07 6.03 -20.33
C ASP A 82 9.64 5.49 -20.46
N GLN A 83 9.48 4.30 -21.04
CA GLN A 83 8.15 3.68 -21.19
C GLN A 83 7.46 3.42 -19.85
N VAL A 84 8.22 3.08 -18.81
CA VAL A 84 7.70 2.85 -17.46
C VAL A 84 7.32 4.18 -16.80
N HIS A 85 8.23 5.16 -16.80
CA HIS A 85 7.99 6.44 -16.13
C HIS A 85 6.97 7.30 -16.88
N ASP A 86 6.95 7.29 -18.22
CA ASP A 86 5.88 7.93 -19.01
C ASP A 86 4.51 7.38 -18.58
N PHE A 87 4.37 6.06 -18.52
CA PHE A 87 3.11 5.44 -18.10
C PHE A 87 2.75 5.79 -16.65
N PHE A 88 3.70 5.82 -15.73
CA PHE A 88 3.43 6.22 -14.35
C PHE A 88 2.89 7.65 -14.28
N LEU A 89 3.52 8.58 -14.98
CA LEU A 89 3.06 9.96 -15.03
C LEU A 89 1.71 10.12 -15.73
N ASP A 90 1.46 9.34 -16.79
CA ASP A 90 0.18 9.34 -17.52
C ASP A 90 -1.00 8.92 -16.62
N VAL A 91 -0.78 7.99 -15.69
CA VAL A 91 -1.82 7.58 -14.72
C VAL A 91 -1.79 8.39 -13.42
N GLY A 92 -0.96 9.43 -13.36
CA GLY A 92 -0.91 10.38 -12.23
C GLY A 92 -0.15 9.87 -11.01
N ILE A 93 0.81 8.94 -11.17
CA ILE A 93 1.68 8.46 -10.11
C ILE A 93 3.15 8.77 -10.44
N ARG A 94 3.97 9.10 -9.43
CA ARG A 94 5.39 9.40 -9.59
C ARG A 94 6.27 8.23 -9.19
N PRO A 95 7.44 8.06 -9.80
CA PRO A 95 8.44 7.14 -9.28
C PRO A 95 8.89 7.51 -7.87
N PHE A 96 9.02 6.52 -6.99
CA PHE A 96 9.90 6.49 -5.84
C PHE A 96 11.02 5.56 -6.26
N ILE A 97 12.16 6.11 -6.67
CA ILE A 97 13.21 5.35 -7.34
C ILE A 97 13.98 4.52 -6.33
N GLU A 98 13.99 3.20 -6.51
CA GLU A 98 14.95 2.31 -5.86
C GLU A 98 16.13 2.08 -6.82
N LEU A 99 17.33 2.47 -6.43
CA LEU A 99 18.55 2.23 -7.21
C LEU A 99 19.06 0.80 -6.94
N GLY A 100 18.48 -0.16 -7.64
CA GLY A 100 18.74 -1.60 -7.57
C GLY A 100 18.18 -2.31 -8.82
N PHE A 101 18.54 -3.57 -9.12
CA PHE A 101 19.73 -4.24 -8.62
C PHE A 101 20.92 -3.97 -9.55
N MET A 102 22.11 -4.49 -9.19
CA MET A 102 23.34 -4.22 -9.93
C MET A 102 23.26 -4.77 -11.37
N PRO A 103 23.49 -3.95 -12.41
CA PRO A 103 23.67 -4.51 -13.75
C PRO A 103 24.81 -5.55 -13.76
N SER A 104 24.62 -6.70 -14.41
CA SER A 104 25.63 -7.78 -14.40
C SER A 104 26.99 -7.32 -14.92
N GLN A 105 26.99 -6.36 -15.85
CA GLN A 105 28.20 -5.78 -16.43
C GLN A 105 29.01 -4.91 -15.45
N LEU A 106 28.39 -4.40 -14.39
CA LEU A 106 29.06 -3.64 -13.32
C LEU A 106 29.34 -4.50 -12.08
N ALA A 107 28.72 -5.65 -11.97
CA ALA A 107 28.77 -6.50 -10.78
C ALA A 107 30.17 -7.03 -10.49
N SER A 108 30.54 -7.11 -9.21
CA SER A 108 31.81 -7.72 -8.76
C SER A 108 31.73 -9.24 -8.63
N GLY A 109 30.55 -9.84 -8.75
CA GLY A 109 30.30 -11.26 -8.64
C GLY A 109 28.99 -11.68 -9.30
N ASP A 110 28.59 -12.93 -9.08
CA ASP A 110 27.47 -13.60 -9.75
C ASP A 110 26.32 -13.98 -8.83
N GLN A 111 26.35 -13.57 -7.55
CA GLN A 111 25.23 -13.79 -6.64
C GLN A 111 24.01 -13.02 -7.09
N THR A 112 22.85 -13.72 -7.16
CA THR A 112 21.59 -13.14 -7.62
C THR A 112 20.45 -13.48 -6.66
N VAL A 113 19.41 -12.64 -6.68
CA VAL A 113 18.14 -12.84 -5.97
C VAL A 113 17.00 -12.99 -6.99
N PHE A 114 15.93 -13.61 -6.57
CA PHE A 114 14.73 -13.88 -7.36
C PHE A 114 14.97 -14.78 -8.58
N TRP A 115 13.90 -15.30 -9.16
CA TRP A 115 13.99 -16.16 -10.34
C TRP A 115 14.50 -15.42 -11.60
N TRP A 116 14.29 -14.11 -11.68
CA TRP A 116 14.76 -13.25 -12.76
C TRP A 116 16.19 -12.71 -12.55
N LYS A 117 16.90 -13.24 -11.52
CA LYS A 117 18.33 -13.09 -11.30
C LYS A 117 18.83 -11.64 -11.17
N GLY A 118 18.16 -10.82 -10.35
CA GLY A 118 18.69 -9.52 -9.94
C GLY A 118 20.05 -9.70 -9.25
N ASN A 119 21.12 -9.09 -9.74
CA ASN A 119 22.45 -9.24 -9.14
C ASN A 119 22.56 -8.39 -7.87
N VAL A 120 23.04 -9.01 -6.79
CA VAL A 120 23.11 -8.43 -5.44
C VAL A 120 24.54 -8.25 -4.92
N THR A 121 25.51 -8.23 -5.82
CA THR A 121 26.91 -7.96 -5.46
C THR A 121 27.27 -6.49 -5.61
N PRO A 122 28.24 -5.96 -4.85
CA PRO A 122 28.74 -4.60 -5.04
C PRO A 122 29.22 -4.33 -6.47
N PRO A 123 29.31 -3.08 -6.89
CA PRO A 123 29.92 -2.77 -8.18
C PRO A 123 31.39 -3.16 -8.19
N ARG A 124 31.88 -3.66 -9.32
CA ARG A 124 33.29 -3.92 -9.55
C ARG A 124 34.12 -2.64 -9.58
N ASP A 125 33.54 -1.60 -10.18
CA ASP A 125 34.07 -0.25 -10.22
C ASP A 125 32.99 0.75 -9.79
N HIS A 126 33.23 1.43 -8.69
CA HIS A 126 32.30 2.41 -8.12
C HIS A 126 32.15 3.66 -9.00
N GLY A 127 33.18 4.00 -9.79
CA GLY A 127 33.11 5.12 -10.75
C GLY A 127 32.14 4.83 -11.90
N GLU A 128 32.11 3.58 -12.38
CA GLU A 128 31.14 3.15 -13.41
C GLU A 128 29.70 3.15 -12.85
N TRP A 129 29.50 2.74 -11.59
CA TRP A 129 28.20 2.85 -10.91
C TRP A 129 27.73 4.29 -10.78
N VAL A 130 28.59 5.18 -10.29
CA VAL A 130 28.30 6.63 -10.19
C VAL A 130 27.94 7.20 -11.56
N ALA A 131 28.70 6.85 -12.61
CA ALA A 131 28.43 7.32 -13.97
C ALA A 131 27.05 6.86 -14.48
N LEU A 132 26.64 5.61 -14.21
CA LEU A 132 25.31 5.11 -14.55
C LEU A 132 24.20 5.90 -13.83
N VAL A 133 24.32 6.07 -12.51
CA VAL A 133 23.33 6.82 -11.71
C VAL A 133 23.20 8.25 -12.22
N GLN A 134 24.31 8.92 -12.44
CA GLN A 134 24.31 10.30 -12.96
C GLN A 134 23.74 10.39 -14.38
N ALA A 135 24.04 9.42 -15.24
CA ALA A 135 23.49 9.38 -16.61
C ALA A 135 21.97 9.20 -16.58
N LEU A 136 21.45 8.30 -15.72
CA LEU A 136 20.01 8.10 -15.53
C LEU A 136 19.33 9.40 -15.08
N LEU A 137 19.84 10.03 -14.02
CA LEU A 137 19.21 11.25 -13.46
C LEU A 137 19.26 12.44 -14.43
N ARG A 138 20.38 12.65 -15.13
CA ARG A 138 20.47 13.71 -16.16
C ARG A 138 19.46 13.45 -17.28
N HIS A 139 19.35 12.19 -17.75
CA HIS A 139 18.36 11.84 -18.76
C HIS A 139 16.92 12.13 -18.28
N GLN A 140 16.59 11.76 -17.04
CA GLN A 140 15.26 12.04 -16.47
C GLN A 140 14.98 13.54 -16.34
N ILE A 141 15.97 14.33 -15.92
CA ILE A 141 15.86 15.79 -15.86
C ILE A 141 15.65 16.37 -17.24
N ASP A 142 16.43 15.94 -18.24
CA ASP A 142 16.30 16.40 -19.63
C ASP A 142 14.92 16.06 -20.22
N ARG A 143 14.34 14.91 -19.84
CA ARG A 143 13.06 14.44 -20.37
C ARG A 143 11.85 15.03 -19.66
N TYR A 144 11.85 15.06 -18.32
CA TYR A 144 10.68 15.40 -17.49
C TYR A 144 10.78 16.79 -16.85
N GLY A 145 11.93 17.42 -16.91
CA GLY A 145 12.22 18.70 -16.25
C GLY A 145 12.64 18.54 -14.80
N ILE A 146 13.50 19.46 -14.34
CA ILE A 146 14.07 19.40 -12.98
C ILE A 146 13.01 19.49 -11.87
N ASP A 147 11.99 20.33 -12.05
CA ASP A 147 10.94 20.55 -11.05
C ASP A 147 10.08 19.29 -10.82
N GLU A 148 9.95 18.43 -11.83
CA GLU A 148 9.25 17.16 -11.68
C GLU A 148 10.16 16.13 -11.02
N VAL A 149 11.42 15.99 -11.46
CA VAL A 149 12.34 14.96 -10.95
C VAL A 149 12.74 15.22 -9.48
N ARG A 150 12.80 16.47 -9.03
CA ARG A 150 13.01 16.81 -7.61
C ARG A 150 11.91 16.30 -6.67
N ARG A 151 10.74 15.90 -7.21
CA ARG A 151 9.63 15.32 -6.45
C ARG A 151 9.74 13.80 -6.31
N TRP A 152 10.74 13.18 -6.95
CA TRP A 152 10.95 11.75 -6.95
C TRP A 152 11.97 11.38 -5.86
N PRO A 153 11.56 10.76 -4.75
CA PRO A 153 12.52 10.27 -3.77
C PRO A 153 13.39 9.17 -4.38
N ILE A 154 14.68 9.16 -4.05
CA ILE A 154 15.65 8.20 -4.56
C ILE A 154 16.22 7.42 -3.39
N GLU A 155 15.91 6.14 -3.32
CA GLU A 155 16.37 5.20 -2.32
C GLU A 155 17.57 4.42 -2.83
N VAL A 156 18.59 4.29 -2.00
CA VAL A 156 19.80 3.56 -2.38
C VAL A 156 19.69 2.12 -1.92
N TRP A 157 19.43 1.23 -2.88
CA TRP A 157 19.35 -0.22 -2.71
C TRP A 157 18.07 -0.72 -2.02
N ASN A 158 18.02 -2.06 -1.75
CA ASN A 158 16.96 -2.78 -1.07
C ASN A 158 17.53 -3.79 -0.07
N GLU A 159 17.10 -3.73 1.19
CA GLU A 159 17.41 -4.67 2.28
C GLU A 159 18.88 -5.11 2.36
N PRO A 160 19.83 -4.17 2.45
CA PRO A 160 21.25 -4.51 2.47
C PRO A 160 21.67 -5.27 3.74
N ASN A 161 20.80 -5.34 4.74
CA ASN A 161 20.96 -6.11 5.96
C ASN A 161 20.68 -7.62 5.80
N LEU A 162 20.20 -8.05 4.62
CA LEU A 162 19.98 -9.45 4.28
C LEU A 162 21.01 -9.94 3.24
N ALA A 163 21.71 -11.02 3.57
CA ALA A 163 22.69 -11.65 2.65
C ALA A 163 22.08 -12.10 1.31
N GLY A 164 20.74 -12.27 1.25
CA GLY A 164 20.01 -12.57 0.01
C GLY A 164 19.87 -11.37 -0.92
N PHE A 165 19.88 -10.14 -0.39
CA PHE A 165 19.69 -8.89 -1.15
C PHE A 165 20.94 -8.03 -1.27
N TRP A 166 21.96 -8.31 -0.47
CA TRP A 166 23.28 -7.70 -0.53
C TRP A 166 24.31 -8.73 -0.12
N LYS A 167 25.30 -8.95 -0.97
CA LYS A 167 26.29 -10.01 -0.75
C LYS A 167 26.87 -9.96 0.66
N ASP A 168 26.75 -11.08 1.39
CA ASP A 168 27.23 -11.29 2.75
C ASP A 168 26.64 -10.32 3.80
N ALA A 169 25.59 -9.55 3.45
CA ALA A 169 25.07 -8.42 4.24
C ALA A 169 26.21 -7.46 4.67
N ASP A 170 27.19 -7.25 3.81
CA ASP A 170 28.40 -6.46 4.09
C ASP A 170 28.06 -4.98 4.30
N GLN A 171 27.89 -4.62 5.56
CA GLN A 171 27.47 -3.27 5.99
C GLN A 171 28.50 -2.19 5.56
N PRO A 172 29.83 -2.35 5.76
CA PRO A 172 30.82 -1.39 5.28
C PRO A 172 30.76 -1.18 3.75
N ALA A 173 30.61 -2.25 2.98
CA ALA A 173 30.50 -2.14 1.52
C ALA A 173 29.21 -1.40 1.10
N TYR A 174 28.09 -1.65 1.79
CA TYR A 174 26.86 -0.89 1.56
C TYR A 174 26.99 0.59 1.93
N PHE A 175 27.59 0.90 3.07
CA PHE A 175 27.79 2.29 3.49
C PHE A 175 28.64 3.07 2.49
N ARG A 176 29.65 2.43 1.92
CA ARG A 176 30.43 3.02 0.84
C ARG A 176 29.56 3.27 -0.41
N LEU A 177 28.77 2.29 -0.83
CA LEU A 177 27.85 2.44 -1.97
C LEU A 177 26.90 3.61 -1.73
N PHE A 178 26.31 3.70 -0.51
CA PHE A 178 25.40 4.76 -0.13
C PHE A 178 26.06 6.14 -0.22
N GLU A 179 27.25 6.31 0.37
CA GLU A 179 27.98 7.58 0.34
C GLU A 179 28.26 8.04 -1.11
N GLU A 180 28.83 7.17 -1.91
CA GLU A 180 29.22 7.50 -3.29
C GLU A 180 27.98 7.80 -4.15
N THR A 181 26.91 7.05 -3.98
CA THR A 181 25.63 7.27 -4.66
C THR A 181 24.98 8.59 -4.22
N ALA A 182 24.91 8.85 -2.93
CA ALA A 182 24.30 10.07 -2.40
C ALA A 182 25.03 11.33 -2.88
N ARG A 183 26.36 11.31 -2.87
CA ARG A 183 27.16 12.42 -3.41
C ARG A 183 26.96 12.57 -4.92
N ALA A 184 26.94 11.48 -5.67
CA ALA A 184 26.69 11.49 -7.11
C ALA A 184 25.32 12.11 -7.48
N ILE A 185 24.28 11.82 -6.70
CA ILE A 185 22.94 12.40 -6.85
C ILE A 185 23.00 13.91 -6.61
N LYS A 186 23.61 14.34 -5.50
CA LYS A 186 23.74 15.77 -5.17
C LYS A 186 24.63 16.55 -6.12
N ASP A 187 25.60 15.89 -6.76
CA ASP A 187 26.42 16.49 -7.83
C ASP A 187 25.64 16.75 -9.12
N VAL A 188 24.55 15.99 -9.37
CA VAL A 188 23.65 16.26 -10.48
C VAL A 188 22.75 17.47 -10.15
N ASP A 189 22.13 17.48 -8.99
CA ASP A 189 21.36 18.62 -8.48
C ASP A 189 21.21 18.50 -6.95
N ALA A 190 21.52 19.56 -6.22
CA ALA A 190 21.54 19.58 -4.76
C ALA A 190 20.17 19.40 -4.10
N GLU A 191 19.07 19.64 -4.84
CA GLU A 191 17.70 19.50 -4.33
C GLU A 191 17.06 18.14 -4.65
N LEU A 192 17.74 17.24 -5.38
CA LEU A 192 17.30 15.86 -5.52
C LEU A 192 17.31 15.16 -4.16
N GLN A 193 16.26 14.41 -3.86
CA GLN A 193 16.09 13.76 -2.56
C GLN A 193 16.74 12.36 -2.56
N VAL A 194 17.61 12.08 -1.60
CA VAL A 194 18.25 10.76 -1.44
C VAL A 194 18.09 10.24 -0.02
N GLY A 195 17.82 8.93 0.10
CA GLY A 195 17.68 8.26 1.39
C GLY A 195 17.95 6.76 1.37
N GLY A 196 17.78 6.15 2.52
CA GLY A 196 18.01 4.76 2.85
C GLY A 196 18.00 4.55 4.36
N PRO A 197 18.46 3.42 4.90
CA PRO A 197 19.12 2.30 4.23
C PRO A 197 18.18 1.19 3.74
N ALA A 198 16.86 1.34 3.80
CA ALA A 198 15.87 0.35 3.36
C ALA A 198 16.05 -1.03 4.03
N ILE A 199 16.37 -1.07 5.31
CA ILE A 199 16.55 -2.33 6.04
C ILE A 199 15.22 -3.00 6.35
N CYS A 200 15.18 -4.33 6.33
CA CYS A 200 14.06 -5.07 6.91
C CYS A 200 14.15 -5.12 8.44
N GLY A 201 13.02 -5.42 9.10
CA GLY A 201 12.97 -5.58 10.55
C GLY A 201 13.87 -6.71 11.08
N GLY A 202 14.19 -6.62 12.39
CA GLY A 202 14.99 -7.60 13.10
C GLY A 202 16.50 -7.34 13.14
N SER A 203 16.97 -6.28 12.49
CA SER A 203 18.38 -5.85 12.52
C SER A 203 18.53 -4.37 12.89
N ASP A 204 17.52 -3.81 13.52
CA ASP A 204 17.49 -2.39 13.87
C ASP A 204 18.68 -2.01 14.79
N ASP A 205 18.98 -2.85 15.79
CA ASP A 205 20.08 -2.63 16.76
C ASP A 205 21.45 -2.59 16.08
N GLU A 206 21.68 -3.42 15.06
CA GLU A 206 22.96 -3.54 14.37
C GLU A 206 23.13 -2.49 13.26
N TRP A 207 22.04 -1.87 12.78
CA TRP A 207 22.11 -1.02 11.59
C TRP A 207 21.94 0.46 11.86
N TRP A 208 21.00 0.89 12.71
CA TRP A 208 20.68 2.31 12.83
C TRP A 208 21.82 3.14 13.42
N ALA A 209 22.42 2.69 14.53
CA ALA A 209 23.51 3.44 15.15
C ALA A 209 24.76 3.51 14.25
N PRO A 210 25.27 2.39 13.69
CA PRO A 210 26.42 2.45 12.75
C PRO A 210 26.12 3.28 11.50
N PHE A 211 24.92 3.21 10.92
CA PHE A 211 24.55 4.01 9.76
C PHE A 211 24.52 5.51 10.08
N SER A 212 23.90 5.89 11.20
CA SER A 212 23.86 7.28 11.66
C SER A 212 25.26 7.84 11.94
N ASP A 213 26.11 7.06 12.60
CA ASP A 213 27.50 7.45 12.88
C ASP A 213 28.32 7.63 11.61
N PHE A 214 28.17 6.70 10.65
CA PHE A 214 28.84 6.77 9.35
C PHE A 214 28.42 8.02 8.58
N VAL A 215 27.11 8.23 8.41
CA VAL A 215 26.55 9.39 7.69
C VAL A 215 26.98 10.70 8.35
N THR A 216 26.98 10.75 9.68
CA THR A 216 27.33 11.97 10.45
C THR A 216 28.83 12.26 10.37
N SER A 217 29.68 11.26 10.63
CA SER A 217 31.14 11.45 10.69
C SER A 217 31.77 11.81 9.36
N ARG A 218 31.15 11.39 8.25
CA ARG A 218 31.62 11.64 6.89
C ARG A 218 30.88 12.76 6.17
N ASP A 219 29.91 13.38 6.84
CA ASP A 219 29.02 14.39 6.27
C ASP A 219 28.37 13.92 4.95
N VAL A 220 27.80 12.70 4.97
CA VAL A 220 27.10 12.14 3.80
C VAL A 220 25.74 12.82 3.65
N PRO A 221 25.35 13.29 2.45
CA PRO A 221 24.03 13.85 2.23
C PRO A 221 22.95 12.76 2.36
N ILE A 222 21.87 13.12 3.08
CA ILE A 222 20.69 12.29 3.26
C ILE A 222 19.50 13.18 3.57
N ASP A 223 18.36 12.94 2.91
CA ASP A 223 17.15 13.76 3.03
C ASP A 223 16.01 13.02 3.76
N PHE A 224 16.01 11.70 3.76
CA PHE A 224 15.01 10.86 4.43
C PHE A 224 15.60 9.51 4.83
N VAL A 225 14.93 8.81 5.75
CA VAL A 225 15.29 7.45 6.16
C VAL A 225 14.20 6.45 5.78
N THR A 226 14.60 5.21 5.45
CA THR A 226 13.69 4.16 5.01
C THR A 226 13.88 2.84 5.75
N ARG A 227 12.77 2.10 5.91
CA ARG A 227 12.71 0.79 6.56
C ARG A 227 11.54 -0.01 6.01
N HIS A 228 11.62 -1.33 6.08
CA HIS A 228 10.52 -2.24 5.79
C HIS A 228 9.89 -2.80 7.07
N ALA A 229 8.60 -3.14 7.02
CA ALA A 229 7.85 -3.63 8.17
C ALA A 229 6.88 -4.74 7.77
N TYR A 230 7.03 -5.91 8.39
CA TYR A 230 6.16 -7.05 8.19
C TYR A 230 5.78 -7.66 9.53
N SER A 231 4.50 -8.00 9.73
CA SER A 231 3.94 -8.38 11.02
C SER A 231 3.72 -9.89 11.14
N SER A 232 4.71 -10.67 10.70
CA SER A 232 4.66 -12.13 10.83
C SER A 232 5.94 -12.70 11.41
N GLY A 233 5.79 -13.77 12.18
CA GLY A 233 6.91 -14.53 12.71
C GLY A 233 7.69 -15.27 11.61
N PRO A 234 8.79 -15.94 12.00
CA PRO A 234 9.59 -16.75 11.08
C PRO A 234 8.77 -17.83 10.38
N VAL A 235 9.16 -18.15 9.15
CA VAL A 235 8.55 -19.23 8.38
C VAL A 235 8.82 -20.58 9.08
N GLN A 236 7.75 -21.31 9.32
CA GLN A 236 7.79 -22.68 9.82
C GLN A 236 7.38 -23.64 8.71
N GLN A 237 8.22 -24.63 8.43
CA GLN A 237 7.90 -25.69 7.49
C GLN A 237 6.92 -26.67 8.16
N ILE A 238 5.81 -26.92 7.48
CA ILE A 238 4.83 -27.92 7.88
C ILE A 238 4.68 -28.97 6.77
N PRO A 239 4.09 -30.16 7.03
CA PRO A 239 4.02 -31.24 6.02
C PRO A 239 3.39 -30.85 4.68
N PHE A 240 2.56 -29.80 4.65
CA PHE A 240 1.80 -29.38 3.47
C PHE A 240 2.07 -27.94 3.04
N GLY A 241 3.17 -27.34 3.46
CA GLY A 241 3.53 -25.98 3.10
C GLY A 241 4.28 -25.23 4.18
N THR A 242 4.08 -23.92 4.21
CA THR A 242 4.68 -23.02 5.18
C THR A 242 3.61 -22.38 6.07
N TYR A 243 3.96 -22.12 7.31
CA TYR A 243 3.13 -21.40 8.28
C TYR A 243 3.93 -20.24 8.87
N GLN A 244 3.25 -19.15 9.17
CA GLN A 244 3.78 -18.03 9.92
C GLN A 244 2.76 -17.59 10.97
N THR A 245 3.22 -17.35 12.19
CA THR A 245 2.40 -16.71 13.22
C THR A 245 2.15 -15.27 12.81
N GLN A 246 0.90 -14.84 12.83
CA GLN A 246 0.54 -13.45 12.61
C GLN A 246 0.60 -12.71 13.95
N MET A 247 1.25 -11.56 13.96
CA MET A 247 1.29 -10.66 15.11
C MET A 247 0.04 -9.76 15.10
N PRO A 248 -0.29 -9.06 16.18
CA PRO A 248 -1.39 -8.09 16.15
C PRO A 248 -1.03 -6.86 15.29
N PRO A 249 -2.03 -6.09 14.80
CA PRO A 249 -1.79 -4.88 13.99
C PRO A 249 -0.88 -3.84 14.65
N GLN A 250 -0.89 -3.78 15.99
CA GLN A 250 -0.06 -2.88 16.76
C GLN A 250 1.44 -3.09 16.52
N ASP A 251 1.84 -4.33 16.22
CA ASP A 251 3.24 -4.66 15.88
C ASP A 251 3.75 -3.88 14.65
N LEU A 252 2.91 -3.68 13.60
CA LEU A 252 3.29 -2.83 12.47
C LEU A 252 3.50 -1.37 12.88
N LEU A 253 2.64 -0.82 13.72
CA LEU A 253 2.77 0.56 14.19
C LEU A 253 4.04 0.75 15.04
N GLU A 254 4.39 -0.23 15.87
CA GLU A 254 5.63 -0.24 16.64
C GLU A 254 6.86 -0.35 15.74
N GLN A 255 6.79 -1.13 14.66
CA GLN A 255 7.84 -1.23 13.65
C GLN A 255 7.96 0.07 12.83
N PHE A 256 6.85 0.77 12.55
CA PHE A 256 6.88 2.09 11.90
C PHE A 256 7.62 3.12 12.74
N ASP A 257 7.43 3.10 14.06
CA ASP A 257 8.10 4.00 14.99
C ASP A 257 9.60 3.68 15.22
N ALA A 258 10.05 2.49 14.85
CA ALA A 258 11.42 2.05 15.11
C ALA A 258 12.50 3.03 14.63
N PRO A 259 12.48 3.57 13.38
CA PRO A 259 13.50 4.54 12.96
C PRO A 259 13.55 5.78 13.84
N ARG A 260 12.41 6.31 14.27
CA ARG A 260 12.36 7.51 15.15
C ARG A 260 12.98 7.22 16.52
N ARG A 261 12.72 6.03 17.08
CA ARG A 261 13.28 5.62 18.38
C ARG A 261 14.79 5.42 18.31
N TYR A 262 15.28 4.70 17.30
CA TYR A 262 16.71 4.41 17.15
C TYR A 262 17.54 5.65 16.79
N LEU A 263 16.97 6.58 16.04
CA LEU A 263 17.65 7.80 15.61
C LEU A 263 17.45 8.98 16.56
N ALA A 264 16.71 8.80 17.66
CA ALA A 264 16.49 9.85 18.65
C ALA A 264 17.83 10.43 19.17
N GLY A 265 17.99 11.76 19.10
CA GLY A 265 19.20 12.46 19.55
C GLY A 265 20.38 12.42 18.54
N THR A 266 20.24 11.77 17.38
CA THR A 266 21.23 11.80 16.30
C THR A 266 20.97 12.94 15.31
N ARG A 267 21.89 13.19 14.37
CA ARG A 267 21.69 14.12 13.25
C ARG A 267 20.47 13.74 12.39
N LEU A 268 20.10 12.47 12.34
CA LEU A 268 19.01 11.96 11.49
C LEU A 268 17.63 12.03 12.15
N ALA A 269 17.52 12.39 13.43
CA ALA A 269 16.28 12.36 14.21
C ALA A 269 15.11 13.19 13.63
N GLY A 270 15.40 14.23 12.85
CA GLY A 270 14.37 15.11 12.27
C GLY A 270 14.03 14.82 10.82
N LEU A 271 14.62 13.80 10.22
CA LEU A 271 14.37 13.46 8.82
C LEU A 271 13.02 12.79 8.64
N PRO A 272 12.37 12.95 7.47
CA PRO A 272 11.21 12.15 7.09
C PRO A 272 11.50 10.65 7.16
N VAL A 273 10.50 9.90 7.63
CA VAL A 273 10.58 8.44 7.74
C VAL A 273 9.60 7.81 6.75
N HIS A 274 10.11 6.99 5.85
CA HIS A 274 9.31 6.24 4.89
C HIS A 274 9.42 4.74 5.14
N ILE A 275 8.29 4.09 5.38
CA ILE A 275 8.20 2.62 5.37
C ILE A 275 7.96 2.21 3.91
N THR A 276 9.05 1.88 3.22
CA THR A 276 9.04 1.66 1.76
C THR A 276 8.47 0.32 1.34
N GLU A 277 8.32 -0.61 2.29
CA GLU A 277 7.52 -1.83 2.16
C GLU A 277 6.82 -2.17 3.46
N PHE A 278 5.54 -2.55 3.40
CA PHE A 278 4.88 -3.21 4.52
C PHE A 278 3.75 -4.12 4.08
N ASN A 279 3.52 -5.19 4.84
CA ASN A 279 2.35 -6.06 4.73
C ASN A 279 2.22 -6.91 6.01
N THR A 280 1.17 -7.71 6.09
CA THR A 280 0.95 -8.70 7.15
C THR A 280 2.04 -9.77 7.14
N SER A 281 2.45 -10.26 5.97
CA SER A 281 3.51 -11.26 5.81
C SER A 281 4.51 -10.83 4.73
N TYR A 282 5.78 -11.21 4.91
CA TYR A 282 6.84 -11.03 3.91
C TYR A 282 6.92 -12.18 2.88
N ARG A 283 6.01 -13.14 2.95
CA ARG A 283 6.00 -14.27 2.01
C ARG A 283 5.12 -13.98 0.80
N PRO A 284 5.64 -14.12 -0.45
CA PRO A 284 4.88 -13.86 -1.68
C PRO A 284 3.79 -14.92 -1.97
N ASP A 285 3.64 -15.90 -1.10
CA ASP A 285 2.75 -17.05 -1.23
C ASP A 285 1.93 -17.33 0.04
N ASN A 286 1.81 -16.35 0.95
CA ASN A 286 1.03 -16.53 2.17
C ASN A 286 -0.46 -16.25 1.91
N PRO A 287 -1.35 -17.24 2.06
CA PRO A 287 -2.79 -17.08 1.80
C PRO A 287 -3.48 -15.96 2.58
N VAL A 288 -2.87 -15.45 3.65
CA VAL A 288 -3.40 -14.33 4.44
C VAL A 288 -3.71 -13.12 3.56
N HIS A 289 -2.89 -12.85 2.54
CA HIS A 289 -3.04 -11.71 1.64
C HIS A 289 -4.31 -11.78 0.78
N ASP A 290 -4.88 -12.97 0.58
CA ASP A 290 -6.10 -13.17 -0.22
C ASP A 290 -7.39 -13.04 0.62
N THR A 291 -7.27 -12.92 1.96
CA THR A 291 -8.39 -13.03 2.90
C THR A 291 -8.97 -11.69 3.35
N ALA A 292 -10.20 -11.72 3.86
CA ALA A 292 -10.80 -10.58 4.55
C ALA A 292 -10.06 -10.22 5.86
N TYR A 293 -9.42 -11.20 6.51
CA TYR A 293 -8.55 -10.95 7.67
C TYR A 293 -7.50 -9.87 7.37
N ASN A 294 -6.85 -9.94 6.20
CA ASN A 294 -5.83 -8.96 5.83
C ASN A 294 -6.38 -7.53 5.79
N ALA A 295 -7.59 -7.35 5.28
CA ALA A 295 -8.24 -6.04 5.26
C ALA A 295 -8.57 -5.54 6.69
N ALA A 296 -9.17 -6.39 7.53
CA ALA A 296 -9.49 -6.04 8.91
C ALA A 296 -8.23 -5.75 9.75
N PHE A 297 -7.15 -6.54 9.53
CA PHE A 297 -5.84 -6.35 10.15
C PHE A 297 -5.23 -4.98 9.79
N LEU A 298 -5.30 -4.59 8.52
CA LEU A 298 -4.68 -3.36 8.03
C LEU A 298 -5.51 -2.10 8.33
N ALA A 299 -6.80 -2.22 8.64
CA ALA A 299 -7.66 -1.07 8.88
C ALA A 299 -7.14 -0.13 9.99
N PRO A 300 -6.78 -0.60 11.20
CA PRO A 300 -6.20 0.25 12.23
C PRO A 300 -4.82 0.80 11.85
N VAL A 301 -4.04 0.06 11.04
CA VAL A 301 -2.74 0.53 10.54
C VAL A 301 -2.90 1.71 9.58
N LEU A 302 -3.86 1.63 8.65
CA LEU A 302 -4.16 2.76 7.75
C LEU A 302 -4.74 3.96 8.50
N ALA A 303 -5.57 3.70 9.52
CA ALA A 303 -6.16 4.76 10.33
C ALA A 303 -5.13 5.48 11.22
N GLY A 304 -4.07 4.80 11.69
CA GLY A 304 -3.12 5.32 12.68
C GLY A 304 -1.70 5.59 12.17
N GLY A 305 -1.27 4.91 11.10
CA GLY A 305 0.13 4.94 10.66
C GLY A 305 0.65 6.33 10.25
N GLY A 306 -0.22 7.19 9.74
CA GLY A 306 0.14 8.56 9.36
C GLY A 306 0.46 9.49 10.54
N ASP A 307 0.15 9.09 11.75
CA ASP A 307 0.57 9.82 12.96
C ASP A 307 2.01 9.44 13.38
N VAL A 308 2.52 8.34 12.82
CA VAL A 308 3.82 7.75 13.20
C VAL A 308 4.89 8.05 12.16
N VAL A 309 4.58 7.94 10.85
CA VAL A 309 5.54 8.11 9.76
C VAL A 309 5.01 9.01 8.64
N ASP A 310 5.91 9.47 7.78
CA ASP A 310 5.58 10.39 6.68
C ASP A 310 5.00 9.65 5.46
N SER A 311 5.35 8.38 5.26
CA SER A 311 4.69 7.46 4.32
C SER A 311 4.89 6.00 4.69
N PHE A 312 3.95 5.16 4.24
CA PHE A 312 4.08 3.70 4.32
C PHE A 312 3.45 3.04 3.09
N SER A 313 4.26 2.22 2.43
CA SER A 313 4.03 1.68 1.09
C SER A 313 3.56 0.24 1.15
N TYR A 314 2.29 0.00 0.86
CA TYR A 314 1.76 -1.38 0.82
C TYR A 314 2.46 -2.20 -0.26
N TRP A 315 2.97 -3.34 0.11
CA TRP A 315 3.64 -4.30 -0.75
C TRP A 315 2.67 -5.43 -1.13
N THR A 316 2.03 -5.45 -2.32
CA THR A 316 2.09 -4.58 -3.50
C THR A 316 0.69 -4.24 -4.03
N PHE A 317 0.59 -3.42 -5.10
CA PHE A 317 -0.72 -3.04 -5.64
C PHE A 317 -1.39 -4.17 -6.43
N CYS A 318 -0.65 -5.11 -7.03
CA CYS A 318 -1.23 -6.23 -7.78
C CYS A 318 -0.35 -7.48 -7.78
N ASP A 319 -0.96 -8.63 -8.14
CA ASP A 319 -0.31 -9.93 -8.29
C ASP A 319 0.32 -10.15 -9.68
N VAL A 320 0.46 -9.11 -10.50
CA VAL A 320 1.43 -9.12 -11.60
C VAL A 320 2.80 -8.90 -10.95
N PHE A 321 3.31 -9.96 -10.37
CA PHE A 321 4.42 -9.93 -9.41
C PHE A 321 5.22 -11.23 -9.51
N GLU A 322 6.54 -11.14 -9.57
CA GLU A 322 7.40 -12.25 -9.93
C GLU A 322 8.70 -12.27 -9.10
N GLU A 323 8.66 -12.60 -7.83
CA GLU A 323 9.88 -12.82 -7.02
C GLU A 323 10.30 -14.28 -6.99
N ALA A 324 9.46 -15.15 -6.44
CA ALA A 324 9.79 -16.57 -6.33
C ALA A 324 9.65 -17.28 -7.69
N ASN A 325 8.68 -16.91 -8.48
CA ASN A 325 8.40 -17.37 -9.84
C ASN A 325 7.16 -16.65 -10.39
N VAL A 326 6.71 -17.07 -11.57
CA VAL A 326 5.39 -16.70 -12.12
C VAL A 326 4.30 -17.31 -11.26
N PRO A 327 3.19 -16.61 -10.95
CA PRO A 327 2.07 -17.16 -10.21
C PRO A 327 1.53 -18.45 -10.83
N THR A 328 1.38 -19.49 -10.02
CA THR A 328 0.93 -20.81 -10.46
C THR A 328 -0.58 -21.02 -10.29
N SER A 329 -1.26 -20.16 -9.55
CA SER A 329 -2.70 -20.21 -9.29
C SER A 329 -3.29 -18.82 -9.29
N PHE A 330 -4.60 -18.73 -9.52
CA PHE A 330 -5.34 -17.48 -9.54
C PHE A 330 -5.27 -16.74 -8.20
N PHE A 331 -5.58 -17.43 -7.10
CA PHE A 331 -5.25 -17.02 -5.75
C PHE A 331 -4.10 -17.90 -5.26
N HIS A 332 -3.01 -17.31 -4.89
CA HIS A 332 -1.78 -17.99 -4.49
C HIS A 332 -1.13 -17.36 -3.25
N GLY A 333 -1.85 -16.46 -2.56
CA GLY A 333 -1.29 -15.71 -1.43
C GLY A 333 -0.36 -14.58 -1.85
N GLY A 334 -0.46 -14.10 -3.07
CA GLY A 334 0.31 -12.97 -3.58
C GLY A 334 0.02 -11.69 -2.81
N PHE A 335 1.00 -10.79 -2.73
CA PHE A 335 0.90 -9.54 -1.98
C PHE A 335 -0.15 -8.54 -2.50
N GLY A 336 -0.56 -8.69 -3.76
CA GLY A 336 -1.36 -7.70 -4.47
C GLY A 336 -2.71 -7.40 -3.84
N MET A 337 -3.14 -6.14 -3.94
CA MET A 337 -4.54 -5.75 -3.70
C MET A 337 -5.46 -6.31 -4.80
N LEU A 338 -4.95 -6.43 -6.01
CA LEU A 338 -5.61 -7.03 -7.17
C LEU A 338 -4.92 -8.34 -7.55
N THR A 339 -5.69 -9.34 -7.96
CA THR A 339 -5.12 -10.53 -8.61
C THR A 339 -4.50 -10.14 -9.97
N HIS A 340 -3.71 -11.04 -10.57
CA HIS A 340 -3.11 -10.83 -11.91
C HIS A 340 -4.14 -10.72 -13.06
N ARG A 341 -5.44 -10.83 -12.76
CA ARG A 341 -6.57 -10.65 -13.71
C ARG A 341 -7.54 -9.57 -13.22
N GLN A 342 -7.04 -8.58 -12.45
CA GLN A 342 -7.77 -7.41 -11.97
C GLN A 342 -9.03 -7.73 -11.13
N VAL A 343 -9.05 -8.85 -10.42
CA VAL A 343 -10.08 -9.14 -9.42
C VAL A 343 -9.65 -8.56 -8.08
N ALA A 344 -10.48 -7.71 -7.50
CA ALA A 344 -10.20 -7.06 -6.24
C ALA A 344 -10.21 -8.06 -5.07
N LYS A 345 -9.21 -7.94 -4.20
CA LYS A 345 -9.18 -8.62 -2.90
C LYS A 345 -9.79 -7.70 -1.82
N PRO A 346 -10.16 -8.20 -0.65
CA PRO A 346 -10.71 -7.35 0.43
C PRO A 346 -9.85 -6.13 0.78
N THR A 347 -8.52 -6.27 0.76
CA THR A 347 -7.57 -5.16 0.99
C THR A 347 -7.70 -4.01 -0.01
N TYR A 348 -8.02 -4.30 -1.28
CA TYR A 348 -8.30 -3.26 -2.28
C TYR A 348 -9.45 -2.36 -1.84
N HIS A 349 -10.52 -2.95 -1.33
CA HIS A 349 -11.69 -2.20 -0.88
C HIS A 349 -11.39 -1.37 0.37
N LEU A 350 -10.59 -1.87 1.31
CA LEU A 350 -10.13 -1.08 2.44
C LEU A 350 -9.45 0.22 1.97
N TYR A 351 -8.53 0.13 1.01
CA TYR A 351 -7.86 1.31 0.45
C TYR A 351 -8.82 2.23 -0.31
N ALA A 352 -9.75 1.67 -1.08
CA ALA A 352 -10.78 2.43 -1.76
C ALA A 352 -11.74 3.13 -0.79
N PHE A 353 -12.05 2.52 0.35
CA PHE A 353 -12.82 3.13 1.44
C PHE A 353 -12.04 4.28 2.08
N MET A 354 -10.75 4.06 2.39
CA MET A 354 -9.88 5.11 2.91
C MET A 354 -9.79 6.32 1.96
N ALA A 355 -9.75 6.09 0.65
CA ALA A 355 -9.69 7.15 -0.36
C ALA A 355 -10.97 8.02 -0.39
N ARG A 356 -12.08 7.49 0.12
CA ARG A 356 -13.39 8.17 0.21
C ARG A 356 -13.68 8.77 1.59
N MET A 357 -12.79 8.57 2.59
CA MET A 357 -12.96 9.17 3.91
C MET A 357 -13.00 10.70 3.82
N GLY A 358 -13.76 11.32 4.72
CA GLY A 358 -13.81 12.78 4.85
C GLY A 358 -12.44 13.36 5.25
N ARG A 359 -12.27 14.65 5.01
CA ARG A 359 -10.98 15.34 5.16
C ARG A 359 -10.51 15.46 6.62
N ASP A 360 -11.45 15.73 7.53
CA ASP A 360 -11.13 16.12 8.90
C ASP A 360 -11.61 15.05 9.90
N VAL A 361 -10.73 14.61 10.81
CA VAL A 361 -11.01 13.56 11.79
C VAL A 361 -11.90 14.13 12.91
N LEU A 362 -13.04 13.48 13.15
CA LEU A 362 -13.92 13.76 14.28
C LEU A 362 -13.63 12.84 15.48
N ALA A 363 -13.40 11.55 15.21
CA ALA A 363 -13.11 10.56 16.24
C ALA A 363 -12.28 9.40 15.69
N ARG A 364 -11.49 8.79 16.56
CA ARG A 364 -10.76 7.55 16.29
C ARG A 364 -10.88 6.64 17.51
N GLY A 365 -11.27 5.38 17.30
CA GLY A 365 -11.34 4.32 18.31
C GLY A 365 -10.51 3.12 17.92
N GLU A 366 -10.56 2.07 18.72
CA GLU A 366 -9.88 0.79 18.44
C GLU A 366 -10.52 0.06 17.24
N ASP A 367 -11.78 0.37 16.92
CA ASP A 367 -12.64 -0.30 15.94
C ASP A 367 -13.26 0.64 14.90
N HIS A 368 -12.94 1.92 14.94
CA HIS A 368 -13.51 2.90 14.02
C HIS A 368 -12.66 4.15 13.80
N LEU A 369 -12.85 4.75 12.64
CA LEU A 369 -12.40 6.10 12.28
C LEU A 369 -13.59 6.88 11.73
N VAL A 370 -13.86 8.07 12.29
CA VAL A 370 -14.93 8.97 11.86
C VAL A 370 -14.33 10.26 11.33
N CYS A 371 -14.70 10.63 10.11
CA CYS A 371 -14.25 11.87 9.47
C CYS A 371 -15.46 12.68 8.96
N ALA A 372 -15.24 13.95 8.70
CA ALA A 372 -16.23 14.83 8.10
C ALA A 372 -15.63 15.76 7.05
N ASP A 373 -16.50 16.21 6.15
CA ASP A 373 -16.19 17.24 5.18
C ASP A 373 -16.90 18.56 5.53
N PRO A 374 -16.41 19.71 5.04
CA PRO A 374 -16.99 21.01 5.31
C PRO A 374 -18.45 21.17 4.84
N ASP A 375 -18.89 20.38 3.86
CA ASP A 375 -20.27 20.35 3.36
C ASP A 375 -21.25 19.63 4.29
N GLY A 376 -20.74 18.95 5.32
CA GLY A 376 -21.53 18.22 6.32
C GLY A 376 -21.69 16.74 6.03
N ARG A 377 -20.99 16.20 5.02
CA ARG A 377 -20.85 14.77 4.81
C ARG A 377 -19.99 14.19 5.94
N VAL A 378 -20.46 13.09 6.55
CA VAL A 378 -19.74 12.33 7.58
C VAL A 378 -19.44 10.94 7.04
N THR A 379 -18.24 10.44 7.27
CA THR A 379 -17.82 9.09 6.88
C THR A 379 -17.32 8.32 8.08
N VAL A 380 -17.62 7.03 8.10
CA VAL A 380 -17.16 6.09 9.12
C VAL A 380 -16.48 4.92 8.41
N LEU A 381 -15.28 4.61 8.82
CA LEU A 381 -14.64 3.31 8.57
C LEU A 381 -14.68 2.54 9.88
N ALA A 382 -15.35 1.39 9.90
CA ALA A 382 -15.39 0.51 11.06
C ALA A 382 -14.85 -0.86 10.70
N TRP A 383 -14.18 -1.51 11.64
CA TRP A 383 -13.58 -2.83 11.44
C TRP A 383 -13.77 -3.71 12.67
N GLN A 384 -13.86 -5.01 12.44
CA GLN A 384 -13.75 -5.95 13.54
C GLN A 384 -12.30 -6.01 13.99
N PRO A 385 -11.97 -5.68 15.26
CA PRO A 385 -10.61 -5.82 15.77
C PRO A 385 -10.12 -7.26 15.65
N VAL A 386 -8.89 -7.43 15.16
CA VAL A 386 -8.25 -8.75 15.06
C VAL A 386 -7.04 -8.81 15.97
N GLY A 387 -6.87 -9.94 16.65
CA GLY A 387 -5.68 -10.27 17.42
C GLY A 387 -4.64 -10.98 16.58
N GLY A 388 -3.58 -11.47 17.23
CA GLY A 388 -2.68 -12.45 16.62
C GLY A 388 -3.39 -13.81 16.42
N THR A 389 -2.73 -14.74 15.75
CA THR A 389 -3.31 -16.06 15.39
C THR A 389 -3.79 -16.92 16.57
N ASP A 390 -3.36 -16.62 17.78
CA ASP A 390 -3.78 -17.34 19.00
C ASP A 390 -5.06 -16.75 19.64
N GLY A 391 -5.50 -15.58 19.19
CA GLY A 391 -6.75 -14.97 19.60
C GLY A 391 -7.88 -15.42 18.69
N GLY A 392 -8.77 -16.28 19.18
CA GLY A 392 -10.01 -16.56 18.46
C GLY A 392 -10.78 -15.27 18.26
N ASP A 393 -10.85 -14.79 17.01
CA ASP A 393 -11.69 -13.65 16.66
C ASP A 393 -13.13 -13.99 17.03
N ALA A 394 -13.75 -13.16 17.87
CA ALA A 394 -15.12 -13.37 18.26
C ALA A 394 -16.04 -13.30 17.03
N ASP A 395 -17.04 -14.18 17.00
CA ASP A 395 -18.10 -14.12 15.98
C ASP A 395 -18.98 -12.89 16.20
N GLY A 396 -18.59 -11.78 15.62
CA GLY A 396 -19.32 -10.51 15.69
C GLY A 396 -18.75 -9.48 16.67
N HIS A 397 -18.79 -8.25 16.26
CA HIS A 397 -18.36 -7.08 17.03
C HIS A 397 -19.34 -5.92 16.81
N ARG A 398 -19.68 -5.20 17.87
CA ARG A 398 -20.68 -4.14 17.79
C ARG A 398 -20.07 -2.75 17.98
N VAL A 399 -20.27 -1.89 17.00
CA VAL A 399 -19.89 -0.47 17.02
C VAL A 399 -21.15 0.39 17.09
N GLU A 400 -21.30 1.18 18.16
CA GLU A 400 -22.44 2.07 18.39
C GLU A 400 -21.97 3.52 18.43
N LEU A 401 -22.39 4.33 17.45
CA LEU A 401 -21.98 5.73 17.31
C LEU A 401 -23.20 6.66 17.31
N SER A 402 -23.06 7.81 17.97
CA SER A 402 -23.97 8.94 17.80
C SER A 402 -23.22 10.02 17.03
N LEU A 403 -23.64 10.27 15.78
CA LEU A 403 -22.92 11.06 14.78
C LEU A 403 -23.57 12.43 14.57
N PRO A 404 -22.79 13.51 14.49
CA PRO A 404 -23.35 14.82 14.17
C PRO A 404 -23.83 14.86 12.70
N VAL A 405 -25.01 15.41 12.46
CA VAL A 405 -25.56 15.64 11.12
C VAL A 405 -26.20 17.00 11.01
N ARG A 406 -26.26 17.55 9.80
CA ARG A 406 -26.98 18.78 9.50
C ARG A 406 -28.40 18.44 9.03
N GLY A 407 -29.41 19.19 9.48
CA GLY A 407 -30.82 19.00 9.09
C GLY A 407 -31.52 17.88 9.87
N ASP A 408 -32.70 17.50 9.40
CA ASP A 408 -33.65 16.64 10.13
C ASP A 408 -33.52 15.16 9.73
N ALA A 409 -32.76 14.86 8.67
CA ALA A 409 -32.55 13.50 8.20
C ALA A 409 -31.23 13.37 7.45
N ALA A 410 -30.71 12.16 7.39
CA ALA A 410 -29.51 11.80 6.63
C ALA A 410 -29.72 10.52 5.81
N PHE A 411 -29.25 10.54 4.58
CA PHE A 411 -29.07 9.33 3.78
C PHE A 411 -27.80 8.62 4.25
N VAL A 412 -27.90 7.33 4.50
CA VAL A 412 -26.81 6.47 4.97
C VAL A 412 -26.56 5.39 3.94
N LEU A 413 -25.37 5.39 3.35
CA LEU A 413 -24.86 4.33 2.48
C LEU A 413 -23.84 3.50 3.25
N ARG A 414 -24.00 2.17 3.25
CA ARG A 414 -23.07 1.23 3.88
C ARG A 414 -22.50 0.30 2.81
N GLU A 415 -21.19 0.15 2.80
CA GLU A 415 -20.46 -0.81 1.96
C GLU A 415 -19.58 -1.67 2.85
N ARG A 416 -19.60 -2.98 2.68
CA ARG A 416 -18.82 -3.88 3.54
C ARG A 416 -18.11 -4.96 2.76
N VAL A 417 -17.00 -5.39 3.33
CA VAL A 417 -16.25 -6.59 2.95
C VAL A 417 -16.00 -7.43 4.19
N ASN A 418 -16.15 -8.74 4.05
CA ASN A 418 -15.93 -9.70 5.13
C ASN A 418 -15.62 -11.10 4.56
N GLU A 419 -15.79 -12.16 5.32
CA GLU A 419 -15.55 -13.53 4.85
C GLU A 419 -16.46 -13.97 3.69
N HIS A 420 -17.61 -13.32 3.49
CA HIS A 420 -18.61 -13.66 2.49
C HIS A 420 -18.80 -12.55 1.45
N ASP A 421 -18.88 -11.30 1.89
CA ASP A 421 -19.18 -10.14 1.05
C ASP A 421 -17.88 -9.48 0.55
N GLY A 422 -17.83 -9.10 -0.73
CA GLY A 422 -16.65 -8.45 -1.31
C GLY A 422 -15.40 -9.35 -1.35
N ASN A 423 -15.60 -10.67 -1.37
CA ASN A 423 -14.56 -11.65 -1.16
C ASN A 423 -14.56 -12.73 -2.25
N ALA A 424 -13.87 -12.44 -3.35
CA ALA A 424 -13.73 -13.38 -4.45
C ALA A 424 -12.93 -14.64 -4.07
N PHE A 425 -12.05 -14.56 -3.05
CA PHE A 425 -11.29 -15.73 -2.58
C PHE A 425 -12.21 -16.80 -1.99
N ALA A 426 -13.22 -16.41 -1.22
CA ALA A 426 -14.22 -17.35 -0.70
C ALA A 426 -14.96 -18.05 -1.86
N ALA A 427 -15.47 -17.29 -2.83
CA ALA A 427 -16.13 -17.84 -4.01
C ALA A 427 -15.21 -18.76 -4.83
N TRP A 428 -13.94 -18.40 -5.01
CA TRP A 428 -12.96 -19.23 -5.70
C TRP A 428 -12.74 -20.58 -4.99
N ARG A 429 -12.71 -20.58 -3.65
CA ARG A 429 -12.63 -21.84 -2.86
C ARG A 429 -13.85 -22.73 -3.07
N GLU A 430 -15.05 -22.14 -3.11
CA GLU A 430 -16.32 -22.86 -3.38
C GLU A 430 -16.38 -23.42 -4.81
N LEU A 431 -15.77 -22.75 -5.79
CA LEU A 431 -15.60 -23.26 -7.16
C LEU A 431 -14.62 -24.44 -7.28
N GLY A 432 -14.00 -24.89 -6.18
CA GLY A 432 -13.01 -25.97 -6.19
C GLY A 432 -11.59 -25.52 -6.52
N ARG A 433 -11.29 -24.22 -6.34
CA ARG A 433 -9.95 -23.63 -6.49
C ARG A 433 -9.34 -23.78 -7.89
N PRO A 434 -10.02 -23.37 -8.97
CA PRO A 434 -9.47 -23.48 -10.30
C PRO A 434 -8.17 -22.67 -10.41
N MET A 435 -7.07 -23.31 -10.82
CA MET A 435 -5.77 -22.65 -10.99
C MET A 435 -5.83 -21.54 -12.04
N SER A 436 -6.59 -21.81 -13.13
CA SER A 436 -6.80 -20.88 -14.24
C SER A 436 -8.30 -20.77 -14.53
N PRO A 437 -9.02 -19.87 -13.85
CA PRO A 437 -10.46 -19.71 -14.06
C PRO A 437 -10.80 -19.40 -15.52
N THR A 438 -11.88 -19.99 -16.02
CA THR A 438 -12.48 -19.65 -17.32
C THR A 438 -13.03 -18.22 -17.31
N SER A 439 -13.34 -17.65 -18.47
CA SER A 439 -13.93 -16.31 -18.57
C SER A 439 -15.23 -16.19 -17.77
N ARG A 440 -16.08 -17.24 -17.77
CA ARG A 440 -17.32 -17.25 -17.00
C ARG A 440 -17.08 -17.28 -15.48
N GLU A 441 -16.10 -18.06 -15.03
CA GLU A 441 -15.71 -18.09 -13.61
C GLU A 441 -15.09 -16.76 -13.20
N LEU A 442 -14.29 -16.12 -14.05
CA LEU A 442 -13.75 -14.78 -13.81
C LEU A 442 -14.86 -13.73 -13.65
N ASP A 443 -15.90 -13.77 -14.49
CA ASP A 443 -17.03 -12.85 -14.37
C ASP A 443 -17.80 -13.06 -13.05
N LEU A 444 -17.96 -14.32 -12.62
CA LEU A 444 -18.50 -14.63 -11.29
C LEU A 444 -17.60 -14.09 -10.17
N LEU A 445 -16.29 -14.34 -10.23
CA LEU A 445 -15.34 -13.86 -9.22
C LEU A 445 -15.34 -12.33 -9.14
N ARG A 446 -15.41 -11.62 -10.27
CA ARG A 446 -15.54 -10.15 -10.29
C ARG A 446 -16.85 -9.67 -9.64
N ALA A 447 -17.94 -10.41 -9.84
CA ALA A 447 -19.22 -10.09 -9.17
C ALA A 447 -19.12 -10.30 -7.65
N CYS A 448 -18.54 -11.41 -7.21
CA CYS A 448 -18.34 -11.73 -5.78
C CYS A 448 -17.31 -10.81 -5.10
N ALA A 449 -16.40 -10.19 -5.87
CA ALA A 449 -15.44 -9.22 -5.36
C ALA A 449 -16.07 -7.86 -5.01
N ARG A 450 -17.32 -7.58 -5.36
CA ARG A 450 -17.96 -6.29 -5.08
C ARG A 450 -18.41 -6.24 -3.62
N PRO A 451 -18.16 -5.13 -2.90
CA PRO A 451 -18.70 -4.94 -1.56
C PRO A 451 -20.22 -5.09 -1.54
N ALA A 452 -20.75 -5.62 -0.46
CA ALA A 452 -22.20 -5.59 -0.25
C ALA A 452 -22.63 -4.17 0.09
N VAL A 453 -23.72 -3.73 -0.55
CA VAL A 453 -24.24 -2.36 -0.42
C VAL A 453 -25.59 -2.37 0.28
N GLN A 454 -25.74 -1.50 1.28
CA GLN A 454 -27.01 -1.24 1.97
C GLN A 454 -27.23 0.28 2.08
N HIS A 455 -28.47 0.71 2.12
CA HIS A 455 -28.79 2.11 2.30
C HIS A 455 -30.02 2.29 3.19
N ASP A 456 -30.10 3.43 3.84
CA ASP A 456 -31.23 3.82 4.70
C ASP A 456 -31.37 5.36 4.77
N VAL A 457 -32.49 5.84 5.28
CA VAL A 457 -32.68 7.24 5.68
C VAL A 457 -32.94 7.27 7.16
N LEU A 458 -32.03 7.88 7.92
CA LEU A 458 -32.17 8.03 9.36
C LEU A 458 -32.69 9.43 9.71
N ARG A 459 -33.59 9.53 10.65
CA ARG A 459 -34.01 10.82 11.21
C ARG A 459 -32.97 11.31 12.21
N ALA A 460 -32.68 12.59 12.16
CA ALA A 460 -31.87 13.25 13.16
C ALA A 460 -32.71 13.64 14.37
N ALA A 461 -32.16 13.41 15.55
CA ALA A 461 -32.67 13.94 16.82
C ALA A 461 -31.55 14.81 17.43
N ASP A 462 -31.89 16.04 17.79
CA ASP A 462 -30.93 17.01 18.35
C ASP A 462 -29.65 17.21 17.50
N GLY A 463 -29.80 17.19 16.16
CA GLY A 463 -28.69 17.33 15.22
C GLY A 463 -27.76 16.09 15.14
N ARG A 464 -28.26 14.92 15.49
CA ARG A 464 -27.50 13.67 15.53
C ARG A 464 -28.29 12.50 14.94
N VAL A 465 -27.56 11.53 14.39
CA VAL A 465 -28.12 10.22 14.04
C VAL A 465 -27.35 9.13 14.80
N ASP A 466 -28.10 8.11 15.19
CA ASP A 466 -27.53 6.92 15.82
C ASP A 466 -27.23 5.87 14.75
N LEU A 467 -25.99 5.41 14.73
CA LEU A 467 -25.49 4.37 13.82
C LEU A 467 -25.09 3.14 14.64
N ASP A 468 -25.77 2.05 14.38
CA ASP A 468 -25.45 0.75 14.96
C ASP A 468 -24.90 -0.17 13.85
N LEU A 469 -23.72 -0.71 14.07
CA LEU A 469 -23.04 -1.65 13.18
C LEU A 469 -22.77 -2.94 13.95
N ASP A 470 -23.37 -4.03 13.49
CA ASP A 470 -23.04 -5.39 13.93
C ASP A 470 -22.09 -5.97 12.89
N LEU A 471 -20.78 -5.91 13.18
CA LEU A 471 -19.71 -6.35 12.28
C LEU A 471 -19.56 -7.85 12.39
N GLY A 472 -19.51 -8.51 11.24
CA GLY A 472 -19.18 -9.92 11.14
C GLY A 472 -17.67 -10.17 11.30
N ARG A 473 -17.30 -11.45 11.24
CA ARG A 473 -15.89 -11.85 11.34
C ARG A 473 -15.07 -11.24 10.21
N HIS A 474 -13.92 -10.64 10.56
CA HIS A 474 -12.98 -9.96 9.65
C HIS A 474 -13.65 -8.89 8.76
N GLU A 475 -14.70 -8.25 9.28
CA GLU A 475 -15.43 -7.25 8.53
C GLU A 475 -14.76 -5.88 8.58
N VAL A 476 -14.75 -5.23 7.42
CA VAL A 476 -14.49 -3.80 7.27
C VAL A 476 -15.70 -3.19 6.59
N THR A 477 -16.30 -2.19 7.25
CA THR A 477 -17.49 -1.48 6.77
C THR A 477 -17.18 0.01 6.60
N PHE A 478 -17.46 0.53 5.41
CA PHE A 478 -17.47 1.96 5.13
C PHE A 478 -18.90 2.48 5.17
N VAL A 479 -19.11 3.60 5.86
CA VAL A 479 -20.41 4.27 5.91
C VAL A 479 -20.26 5.72 5.47
N GLU A 480 -21.12 6.13 4.55
CA GLU A 480 -21.24 7.52 4.13
C GLU A 480 -22.60 8.06 4.56
N ILE A 481 -22.57 9.22 5.21
CA ILE A 481 -23.75 9.87 5.78
C ILE A 481 -23.85 11.27 5.19
N THR A 482 -24.87 11.52 4.40
CA THR A 482 -25.13 12.82 3.76
C THR A 482 -26.42 13.43 4.24
N PRO A 483 -26.43 14.72 4.61
CA PRO A 483 -27.66 15.41 4.95
C PRO A 483 -28.64 15.36 3.78
N VAL A 484 -29.93 15.06 4.08
CA VAL A 484 -30.97 15.09 3.06
C VAL A 484 -32.18 15.88 3.59
N THR A 485 -32.82 16.59 2.68
CA THR A 485 -34.15 17.16 2.94
C THR A 485 -35.16 16.23 2.28
N PRO A 486 -35.98 15.50 3.06
CA PRO A 486 -37.01 14.66 2.49
C PRO A 486 -37.98 15.52 1.65
N THR A 487 -37.98 15.33 0.35
CA THR A 487 -38.96 15.94 -0.55
C THR A 487 -40.04 14.92 -0.86
N HIS A 488 -41.28 15.29 -0.60
CA HIS A 488 -42.43 14.48 -0.98
C HIS A 488 -42.98 14.99 -2.30
N HIS A 489 -43.06 14.12 -3.31
CA HIS A 489 -43.74 14.44 -4.56
C HIS A 489 -45.23 14.25 -4.35
N GLU A 490 -45.97 15.36 -4.32
CA GLU A 490 -47.43 15.31 -4.35
C GLU A 490 -47.88 14.58 -5.63
N GLY A 491 -48.63 13.49 -5.47
CA GLY A 491 -49.17 12.71 -6.59
C GLY A 491 -48.47 11.38 -6.89
N LEU A 492 -47.31 11.09 -6.25
CA LEU A 492 -46.77 9.73 -6.22
C LEU A 492 -47.42 8.98 -5.06
N ASP A 493 -48.27 8.03 -5.39
CA ASP A 493 -48.88 7.11 -4.42
C ASP A 493 -48.26 5.73 -4.63
N ASP A 494 -47.28 5.38 -3.79
CA ASP A 494 -46.57 4.12 -3.85
C ASP A 494 -47.50 2.91 -3.79
N ARG A 495 -48.62 3.04 -3.07
CA ARG A 495 -49.67 2.01 -3.00
C ARG A 495 -50.34 1.75 -4.35
N ARG A 496 -50.43 2.78 -5.21
CA ARG A 496 -50.99 2.65 -6.56
C ARG A 496 -49.98 2.06 -7.56
N ILE A 497 -48.69 2.34 -7.34
CA ILE A 497 -47.61 1.89 -8.25
C ILE A 497 -47.18 0.46 -7.91
N LEU A 498 -47.03 0.16 -6.60
CA LEU A 498 -46.47 -1.12 -6.13
C LEU A 498 -47.56 -2.13 -5.73
N GLY A 499 -48.82 -1.74 -5.72
CA GLY A 499 -49.94 -2.54 -5.18
C GLY A 499 -49.92 -2.64 -3.66
N ALA A 500 -51.06 -2.97 -3.07
CA ALA A 500 -51.26 -3.02 -1.61
C ALA A 500 -50.48 -4.15 -0.89
N GLN A 501 -49.52 -4.81 -1.56
CA GLN A 501 -48.90 -6.04 -1.06
C GLN A 501 -47.49 -5.87 -0.46
N ASP A 502 -46.86 -4.71 -0.53
CA ASP A 502 -45.54 -4.54 0.11
C ASP A 502 -45.61 -3.61 1.33
N ASP A 503 -46.21 -4.12 2.41
CA ASP A 503 -46.26 -3.46 3.72
C ASP A 503 -44.90 -3.05 4.28
N ARG A 504 -43.79 -3.64 3.76
CA ARG A 504 -42.42 -3.30 4.21
C ARG A 504 -41.95 -1.97 3.65
N LEU A 505 -42.24 -1.64 2.40
CA LEU A 505 -41.92 -0.32 1.82
C LEU A 505 -42.79 0.79 2.43
N VAL A 506 -44.07 0.51 2.61
CA VAL A 506 -45.02 1.44 3.29
C VAL A 506 -44.63 1.66 4.76
N ALA A 507 -44.25 0.60 5.49
CA ALA A 507 -43.86 0.71 6.90
C ALA A 507 -42.49 1.42 7.09
N ARG A 508 -41.58 1.40 6.10
CA ARG A 508 -40.38 2.26 6.12
C ARG A 508 -40.70 3.72 5.92
N HIS A 509 -41.67 4.03 5.05
CA HIS A 509 -42.12 5.40 4.80
C HIS A 509 -42.92 5.97 5.97
N GLU A 510 -43.72 5.17 6.67
CA GLU A 510 -44.51 5.58 7.83
C GLU A 510 -43.70 5.72 9.12
N ARG A 511 -42.67 4.88 9.33
CA ARG A 511 -41.67 5.08 10.41
C ARG A 511 -40.83 6.35 10.22
N GLY A 512 -40.72 6.82 8.98
CA GLY A 512 -40.20 8.14 8.67
C GLY A 512 -41.13 9.32 8.98
N ARG A 513 -42.42 9.10 9.38
CA ARG A 513 -43.43 10.14 9.67
C ARG A 513 -43.86 10.19 11.13
N ALA A 514 -43.42 9.27 11.99
CA ALA A 514 -43.73 9.25 13.41
C ALA A 514 -42.50 9.75 14.26
#